data_80ff2f4980d5123ed6099f3df8378d67
#
_entry.id   80ff2f4980d5123ed6099f3df8378d67
#
_cell.length_a   1.000
_cell.length_b   1.000
_cell.length_c   1.000
_cell.angle_alpha   90.00
_cell.angle_beta   90.00
_cell.angle_gamma   90.00
#
_symmetry.space_group_name_H-M   'P 1'
#
loop_
_entity.id
_entity.type
_entity.pdbx_description
1 polymer ?
#
loop_
_entity_poly.entity_id
_entity_poly.type
_entity_poly.pdbx_seq_one_letter_code
_entity_poly.pdbx_strand_id
1 'polypeptide(L)'
;MALWLYLKRKLHATLFDLSGRNLLLLSVAYIVIAWLLLKLAGEAVLTDSFSNFVYYLMVTASTVGYGDHSPVTDAGKWVVVLFVIPGGLALFASILGRIASNLVDYWRAGVLGKRKVNTENHILLLGWNGQRTLHLIRMLQHEEEGNRPIVLCTRSDIENPLPGEIGFVKVGSYTDAQEMKNARIDVASCIVVDNLEDDITLSAALYCSNINPKAHLVAYFKDEALSALLSQHCPNAECIPAVGAEMIAKAAVDPGSSALHQELLASTRGMTQYSTYYPQERQAISVESVFLFMKKHHQATLIAIEGEQGIELNPELDTLIMPSMKLFYIADERIEQFDWGKVAS
;
A
#
# COMPACT_ATOMS: atom_id res chain seq x y z
N MET A 1 49.95 16.32 -6.08
CA MET A 1 48.53 16.52 -5.73
C MET A 1 47.57 15.89 -6.74
N ALA A 2 47.74 16.13 -8.03
CA ALA A 2 46.85 15.56 -9.08
C ALA A 2 46.87 14.03 -9.18
N LEU A 3 48.03 13.38 -9.08
CA LEU A 3 48.15 11.90 -9.13
C LEU A 3 47.49 11.22 -7.92
N TRP A 4 47.55 11.81 -6.76
CA TRP A 4 46.91 11.31 -5.54
C TRP A 4 45.39 11.44 -5.60
N LEU A 5 44.87 12.55 -6.14
CA LEU A 5 43.44 12.73 -6.41
C LEU A 5 42.91 11.79 -7.48
N TYR A 6 43.71 11.53 -8.53
CA TYR A 6 43.37 10.56 -9.57
C TYR A 6 43.34 9.12 -9.03
N LEU A 7 44.34 8.72 -8.24
CA LEU A 7 44.40 7.42 -7.57
C LEU A 7 43.24 7.26 -6.56
N LYS A 8 42.96 8.28 -5.76
CA LYS A 8 41.83 8.26 -4.81
C LYS A 8 40.50 8.12 -5.51
N ARG A 9 40.30 8.86 -6.61
CA ARG A 9 39.05 8.81 -7.42
C ARG A 9 38.90 7.44 -8.12
N LYS A 10 40.00 6.92 -8.64
CA LYS A 10 40.03 5.61 -9.29
C LYS A 10 39.85 4.46 -8.28
N LEU A 11 40.48 4.55 -7.10
CA LEU A 11 40.30 3.59 -6.01
C LEU A 11 38.86 3.62 -5.48
N HIS A 12 38.29 4.80 -5.30
CA HIS A 12 36.88 4.95 -4.88
C HIS A 12 35.92 4.36 -5.91
N ALA A 13 36.09 4.68 -7.19
CA ALA A 13 35.25 4.14 -8.25
C ALA A 13 35.42 2.61 -8.40
N THR A 14 36.64 2.07 -8.21
CA THR A 14 36.91 0.63 -8.39
C THR A 14 36.45 -0.18 -7.17
N LEU A 15 36.49 0.35 -5.96
CA LEU A 15 36.10 -0.39 -4.75
C LEU A 15 34.60 -0.30 -4.43
N PHE A 16 33.92 0.79 -4.83
CA PHE A 16 32.51 1.01 -4.49
C PHE A 16 31.53 0.69 -5.64
N ASP A 17 32.00 0.70 -6.91
CA ASP A 17 31.19 0.36 -8.10
C ASP A 17 31.39 -1.09 -8.61
N LEU A 18 31.99 -1.96 -7.79
CA LEU A 18 32.14 -3.37 -8.18
C LEU A 18 30.77 -4.03 -8.32
N SER A 19 30.43 -4.49 -9.53
CA SER A 19 29.27 -5.36 -9.70
C SER A 19 29.38 -6.58 -8.78
N GLY A 20 28.27 -7.14 -8.32
CA GLY A 20 28.28 -8.31 -7.43
C GLY A 20 29.12 -9.46 -7.98
N ARG A 21 29.13 -9.64 -9.31
CA ARG A 21 29.97 -10.63 -10.02
C ARG A 21 31.48 -10.36 -9.85
N ASN A 22 31.88 -9.10 -9.97
CA ASN A 22 33.29 -8.72 -9.81
C ASN A 22 33.78 -8.86 -8.38
N LEU A 23 32.92 -8.54 -7.40
CA LEU A 23 33.21 -8.74 -5.97
C LEU A 23 33.37 -10.22 -5.64
N LEU A 24 32.52 -11.09 -6.19
CA LEU A 24 32.63 -12.54 -6.05
C LEU A 24 33.95 -13.08 -6.66
N LEU A 25 34.30 -12.63 -7.86
CA LEU A 25 35.55 -13.03 -8.53
C LEU A 25 36.78 -12.58 -7.72
N LEU A 26 36.78 -11.35 -7.18
CA LEU A 26 37.84 -10.84 -6.33
C LEU A 26 37.94 -11.63 -5.02
N SER A 27 36.81 -12.00 -4.42
CA SER A 27 36.80 -12.84 -3.19
C SER A 27 37.39 -14.21 -3.46
N VAL A 28 37.02 -14.86 -4.58
CA VAL A 28 37.58 -16.15 -4.97
C VAL A 28 39.08 -16.04 -5.24
N ALA A 29 39.53 -15.03 -6.00
CA ALA A 29 40.93 -14.79 -6.27
C ALA A 29 41.74 -14.55 -4.98
N TYR A 30 41.20 -13.74 -4.06
CA TYR A 30 41.80 -13.49 -2.75
C TYR A 30 41.97 -14.77 -1.92
N ILE A 31 40.93 -15.61 -1.85
CA ILE A 31 40.94 -16.88 -1.14
C ILE A 31 42.03 -17.80 -1.71
N VAL A 32 42.10 -17.93 -3.03
CA VAL A 32 43.10 -18.79 -3.72
C VAL A 32 44.50 -18.26 -3.50
N ILE A 33 44.74 -16.96 -3.66
CA ILE A 33 46.07 -16.35 -3.46
C ILE A 33 46.51 -16.47 -1.99
N ALA A 34 45.62 -16.21 -1.02
CA ALA A 34 45.91 -16.34 0.39
C ALA A 34 46.29 -17.78 0.74
N TRP A 35 45.57 -18.77 0.22
CA TRP A 35 45.89 -20.18 0.43
C TRP A 35 47.27 -20.56 -0.15
N LEU A 36 47.58 -20.13 -1.36
CA LEU A 36 48.85 -20.37 -2.02
C LEU A 36 50.00 -19.73 -1.24
N LEU A 37 49.89 -18.48 -0.82
CA LEU A 37 50.91 -17.75 -0.09
C LEU A 37 51.19 -18.40 1.29
N LEU A 38 50.14 -18.77 2.04
CA LEU A 38 50.31 -19.43 3.33
C LEU A 38 50.87 -20.83 3.18
N LYS A 39 50.50 -21.59 2.15
CA LYS A 39 51.08 -22.90 1.87
C LYS A 39 52.55 -22.79 1.49
N LEU A 40 52.95 -21.80 0.68
CA LEU A 40 54.36 -21.52 0.36
C LEU A 40 55.18 -21.06 1.59
N ALA A 41 54.52 -20.36 2.51
CA ALA A 41 55.13 -19.97 3.80
C ALA A 41 55.26 -21.11 4.79
N GLY A 42 54.80 -22.33 4.48
CA GLY A 42 54.90 -23.51 5.32
C GLY A 42 53.85 -23.63 6.43
N GLU A 43 52.73 -22.91 6.31
CA GLU A 43 51.62 -22.92 7.27
C GLU A 43 50.70 -24.14 7.07
N ALA A 44 51.20 -25.35 7.35
CA ALA A 44 50.46 -26.60 7.19
C ALA A 44 49.18 -26.64 8.03
N VAL A 45 49.21 -26.19 9.27
CA VAL A 45 48.06 -26.18 10.18
C VAL A 45 46.88 -25.34 9.61
N LEU A 46 47.18 -24.27 8.90
CA LEU A 46 46.16 -23.41 8.29
C LEU A 46 45.71 -23.91 6.92
N THR A 47 46.52 -24.68 6.19
CA THR A 47 46.28 -25.00 4.76
C THR A 47 45.96 -26.47 4.46
N ASP A 48 46.17 -27.39 5.41
CA ASP A 48 45.88 -28.82 5.22
C ASP A 48 44.40 -29.15 5.16
N SER A 49 43.55 -28.35 5.83
CA SER A 49 42.10 -28.46 5.78
C SER A 49 41.49 -27.22 5.18
N PHE A 50 40.69 -27.39 4.12
CA PHE A 50 39.97 -26.27 3.49
C PHE A 50 38.99 -25.59 4.47
N SER A 51 38.32 -26.36 5.32
CA SER A 51 37.40 -25.82 6.33
C SER A 51 38.15 -24.95 7.36
N ASN A 52 39.29 -25.39 7.87
CA ASN A 52 40.11 -24.63 8.83
C ASN A 52 40.63 -23.34 8.17
N PHE A 53 41.05 -23.42 6.92
CA PHE A 53 41.54 -22.26 6.17
C PHE A 53 40.44 -21.20 5.97
N VAL A 54 39.25 -21.61 5.52
CA VAL A 54 38.13 -20.69 5.32
C VAL A 54 37.67 -20.09 6.67
N TYR A 55 37.59 -20.91 7.70
CA TYR A 55 37.27 -20.46 9.04
C TYR A 55 38.28 -19.41 9.52
N TYR A 56 39.58 -19.68 9.41
CA TYR A 56 40.62 -18.72 9.73
C TYR A 56 40.50 -17.41 8.98
N LEU A 57 40.30 -17.47 7.64
CA LEU A 57 40.12 -16.27 6.83
C LEU A 57 38.87 -15.45 7.25
N MET A 58 37.78 -16.12 7.52
CA MET A 58 36.53 -15.44 7.92
C MET A 58 36.66 -14.79 9.30
N VAL A 59 37.23 -15.48 10.25
CA VAL A 59 37.50 -14.97 11.62
C VAL A 59 38.47 -13.80 11.60
N THR A 60 39.50 -13.86 10.75
CA THR A 60 40.47 -12.77 10.58
C THR A 60 39.90 -11.58 9.82
N ALA A 61 39.20 -11.80 8.69
CA ALA A 61 38.63 -10.76 7.90
C ALA A 61 37.48 -10.02 8.61
N SER A 62 36.68 -10.72 9.40
CA SER A 62 35.64 -10.16 10.25
C SER A 62 36.14 -9.46 11.51
N THR A 63 37.45 -9.47 11.75
CA THR A 63 38.11 -8.89 12.94
C THR A 63 37.72 -9.54 14.28
N VAL A 64 37.10 -10.71 14.28
CA VAL A 64 36.73 -11.46 15.49
C VAL A 64 37.98 -12.01 16.18
N GLY A 65 38.87 -12.70 15.43
CA GLY A 65 40.20 -13.09 15.88
C GLY A 65 40.23 -13.97 17.13
N TYR A 66 39.57 -15.13 17.13
CA TYR A 66 39.59 -16.05 18.30
C TYR A 66 41.00 -16.50 18.71
N GLY A 67 41.97 -16.48 17.78
CA GLY A 67 43.35 -16.85 18.06
C GLY A 67 43.61 -18.36 18.15
N ASP A 68 42.60 -19.17 17.90
CA ASP A 68 42.67 -20.65 17.87
C ASP A 68 43.45 -21.18 16.64
N HIS A 69 43.41 -20.43 15.56
CA HIS A 69 44.18 -20.63 14.34
C HIS A 69 45.01 -19.38 14.04
N SER A 70 46.34 -19.50 14.02
CA SER A 70 47.27 -18.39 13.77
C SER A 70 48.52 -18.87 13.04
N PRO A 71 49.23 -17.99 12.28
CA PRO A 71 50.47 -18.35 11.62
C PRO A 71 51.59 -18.64 12.63
N VAL A 72 52.32 -19.72 12.43
CA VAL A 72 53.41 -20.14 13.30
C VAL A 72 54.75 -19.66 12.76
N THR A 73 54.94 -19.71 11.44
CA THR A 73 56.19 -19.31 10.78
C THR A 73 56.34 -17.80 10.67
N ASP A 74 57.55 -17.25 10.70
CA ASP A 74 57.76 -15.82 10.49
C ASP A 74 57.38 -15.39 9.09
N ALA A 75 57.58 -16.22 8.06
CA ALA A 75 57.11 -15.97 6.71
C ALA A 75 55.56 -15.90 6.64
N GLY A 76 54.85 -16.82 7.31
CA GLY A 76 53.42 -16.84 7.44
C GLY A 76 52.85 -15.57 8.11
N LYS A 77 53.51 -15.12 9.20
CA LYS A 77 53.14 -13.86 9.89
C LYS A 77 53.22 -12.65 8.93
N TRP A 78 54.28 -12.55 8.12
CA TRP A 78 54.41 -11.48 7.14
C TRP A 78 53.35 -11.58 6.04
N VAL A 79 53.03 -12.76 5.55
CA VAL A 79 51.91 -12.95 4.58
C VAL A 79 50.58 -12.45 5.18
N VAL A 80 50.35 -12.77 6.44
CA VAL A 80 49.11 -12.36 7.13
C VAL A 80 49.05 -10.85 7.29
N VAL A 81 50.12 -10.22 7.74
CA VAL A 81 50.19 -8.77 7.98
C VAL A 81 50.06 -7.97 6.66
N LEU A 82 50.71 -8.41 5.59
CA LEU A 82 50.81 -7.64 4.35
C LEU A 82 49.70 -7.96 3.35
N PHE A 83 49.15 -9.16 3.38
CA PHE A 83 48.16 -9.60 2.40
C PHE A 83 46.83 -10.04 3.03
N VAL A 84 46.81 -10.95 4.00
CA VAL A 84 45.57 -11.53 4.51
C VAL A 84 44.72 -10.49 5.25
N ILE A 85 45.33 -9.77 6.20
CA ILE A 85 44.57 -8.75 6.97
C ILE A 85 44.09 -7.59 6.08
N PRO A 86 44.94 -6.90 5.33
CA PRO A 86 44.48 -5.77 4.51
C PRO A 86 43.48 -6.20 3.43
N GLY A 87 43.73 -7.30 2.74
CA GLY A 87 42.83 -7.83 1.70
C GLY A 87 41.51 -8.34 2.28
N GLY A 88 41.55 -9.08 3.36
CA GLY A 88 40.37 -9.59 4.04
C GLY A 88 39.49 -8.49 4.58
N LEU A 89 40.07 -7.49 5.27
CA LEU A 89 39.33 -6.33 5.77
C LEU A 89 38.68 -5.52 4.64
N ALA A 90 39.40 -5.26 3.54
CA ALA A 90 38.88 -4.54 2.40
C ALA A 90 37.71 -5.27 1.74
N LEU A 91 37.83 -6.60 1.54
CA LEU A 91 36.75 -7.41 0.95
C LEU A 91 35.53 -7.51 1.89
N PHE A 92 35.76 -7.76 3.18
CA PHE A 92 34.69 -7.86 4.17
C PHE A 92 33.89 -6.55 4.27
N ALA A 93 34.60 -5.40 4.35
CA ALA A 93 33.96 -4.09 4.36
C ALA A 93 33.19 -3.81 3.06
N SER A 94 33.72 -4.23 1.90
CA SER A 94 33.04 -4.07 0.61
C SER A 94 31.76 -4.92 0.51
N ILE A 95 31.80 -6.15 1.03
CA ILE A 95 30.63 -7.04 1.08
C ILE A 95 29.55 -6.46 2.00
N LEU A 96 29.91 -6.03 3.21
CA LEU A 96 28.97 -5.40 4.14
C LEU A 96 28.37 -4.11 3.57
N GLY A 97 29.21 -3.26 2.96
CA GLY A 97 28.74 -2.04 2.29
C GLY A 97 27.74 -2.34 1.17
N ARG A 98 27.98 -3.39 0.39
CA ARG A 98 27.04 -3.81 -0.68
C ARG A 98 25.72 -4.34 -0.14
N ILE A 99 25.76 -5.14 0.92
CA ILE A 99 24.55 -5.64 1.60
C ILE A 99 23.74 -4.46 2.14
N ALA A 100 24.41 -3.53 2.84
CA ALA A 100 23.77 -2.34 3.39
C ALA A 100 23.13 -1.46 2.29
N SER A 101 23.87 -1.20 1.18
CA SER A 101 23.36 -0.45 0.04
C SER A 101 22.13 -1.11 -0.57
N ASN A 102 22.18 -2.42 -0.84
CA ASN A 102 21.05 -3.15 -1.40
C ASN A 102 19.81 -3.10 -0.48
N LEU A 103 20.02 -3.17 0.84
CA LEU A 103 18.92 -3.07 1.81
C LEU A 103 18.29 -1.67 1.81
N VAL A 104 19.12 -0.63 1.77
CA VAL A 104 18.66 0.76 1.66
C VAL A 104 17.90 0.99 0.35
N ASP A 105 18.43 0.50 -0.78
CA ASP A 105 17.78 0.63 -2.10
C ASP A 105 16.45 -0.13 -2.13
N TYR A 106 16.40 -1.29 -1.48
CA TYR A 106 15.16 -2.06 -1.33
C TYR A 106 14.09 -1.30 -0.55
N TRP A 107 14.44 -0.69 0.56
CA TRP A 107 13.52 0.11 1.36
C TRP A 107 13.09 1.38 0.64
N ARG A 108 14.05 2.08 0.02
CA ARG A 108 13.81 3.30 -0.73
C ARG A 108 12.85 3.09 -1.91
N ALA A 109 12.99 1.99 -2.61
CA ALA A 109 12.08 1.62 -3.70
C ALA A 109 10.64 1.42 -3.22
N GLY A 110 10.44 0.92 -1.99
CA GLY A 110 9.12 0.82 -1.35
C GLY A 110 8.52 2.18 -1.00
N VAL A 111 9.31 3.03 -0.33
CA VAL A 111 8.89 4.39 0.06
C VAL A 111 8.61 5.27 -1.17
N LEU A 112 9.36 5.10 -2.25
CA LEU A 112 9.18 5.82 -3.52
C LEU A 112 8.09 5.23 -4.43
N GLY A 113 7.39 4.18 -4.00
CA GLY A 113 6.29 3.58 -4.76
C GLY A 113 6.69 2.90 -6.08
N LYS A 114 7.96 2.53 -6.24
CA LYS A 114 8.47 1.86 -7.45
C LYS A 114 8.28 0.34 -7.46
N ARG A 115 7.67 -0.20 -6.41
CA ARG A 115 7.49 -1.65 -6.22
C ARG A 115 6.05 -2.05 -6.42
N LYS A 116 5.87 -3.26 -6.96
CA LYS A 116 4.56 -3.90 -7.00
C LYS A 116 4.10 -4.19 -5.57
N VAL A 117 2.86 -3.81 -5.25
CA VAL A 117 2.23 -4.19 -3.98
C VAL A 117 1.86 -5.68 -4.00
N ASN A 118 1.95 -6.33 -2.85
CA ASN A 118 1.64 -7.75 -2.70
C ASN A 118 0.36 -7.95 -1.87
N THR A 119 -0.69 -7.20 -2.24
CA THR A 119 -1.99 -7.23 -1.57
C THR A 119 -3.08 -7.63 -2.55
N GLU A 120 -4.12 -8.29 -2.05
CA GLU A 120 -5.33 -8.66 -2.78
C GLU A 120 -6.54 -8.19 -1.98
N ASN A 121 -7.70 -8.09 -2.62
CA ASN A 121 -8.94 -7.63 -1.98
C ASN A 121 -8.79 -6.25 -1.30
N HIS A 122 -7.95 -5.39 -1.85
CA HIS A 122 -7.61 -4.08 -1.28
C HIS A 122 -8.48 -2.97 -1.85
N ILE A 123 -8.50 -1.84 -1.14
CA ILE A 123 -9.03 -0.57 -1.62
C ILE A 123 -7.91 0.16 -2.34
N LEU A 124 -8.07 0.39 -3.65
CA LEU A 124 -7.12 1.13 -4.47
C LEU A 124 -7.56 2.58 -4.59
N LEU A 125 -6.82 3.52 -4.03
CA LEU A 125 -7.06 4.95 -4.12
C LEU A 125 -6.16 5.58 -5.18
N LEU A 126 -6.75 6.14 -6.24
CA LEU A 126 -6.06 6.81 -7.34
C LEU A 126 -6.20 8.33 -7.21
N GLY A 127 -5.10 9.00 -6.92
CA GLY A 127 -5.04 10.45 -6.78
C GLY A 127 -4.36 10.89 -5.48
N TRP A 128 -3.90 12.14 -5.48
CA TRP A 128 -3.30 12.77 -4.32
C TRP A 128 -3.72 14.23 -4.20
N ASN A 129 -4.49 14.52 -3.16
CA ASN A 129 -5.04 15.85 -2.85
C ASN A 129 -4.56 16.34 -1.46
N GLY A 130 -3.33 15.95 -1.07
CA GLY A 130 -2.75 16.38 0.20
C GLY A 130 -3.52 15.90 1.43
N GLN A 131 -3.88 16.82 2.30
CA GLN A 131 -4.59 16.51 3.56
C GLN A 131 -5.96 15.84 3.35
N ARG A 132 -6.65 16.15 2.24
CA ARG A 132 -7.91 15.50 1.89
C ARG A 132 -7.74 13.99 1.69
N THR A 133 -6.71 13.59 0.93
CA THR A 133 -6.40 12.16 0.72
C THR A 133 -6.03 11.46 2.02
N LEU A 134 -5.23 12.10 2.88
CA LEU A 134 -4.90 11.54 4.20
C LEU A 134 -6.14 11.36 5.09
N HIS A 135 -7.04 12.34 5.08
CA HIS A 135 -8.30 12.24 5.81
C HIS A 135 -9.16 11.09 5.29
N LEU A 136 -9.30 10.97 3.96
CA LEU A 136 -10.03 9.87 3.31
C LEU A 136 -9.43 8.50 3.67
N ILE A 137 -8.11 8.35 3.65
CA ILE A 137 -7.44 7.10 4.05
C ILE A 137 -7.78 6.74 5.50
N ARG A 138 -7.71 7.70 6.42
CA ARG A 138 -8.05 7.46 7.83
C ARG A 138 -9.51 7.07 8.04
N MET A 139 -10.43 7.71 7.32
CA MET A 139 -11.84 7.34 7.34
C MET A 139 -12.04 5.91 6.84
N LEU A 140 -11.43 5.55 5.71
CA LEU A 140 -11.50 4.20 5.17
C LEU A 140 -10.89 3.15 6.11
N GLN A 141 -9.76 3.47 6.76
CA GLN A 141 -9.16 2.57 7.76
C GLN A 141 -10.09 2.33 8.96
N HIS A 142 -10.81 3.37 9.39
CA HIS A 142 -11.76 3.28 10.48
C HIS A 142 -13.01 2.48 10.11
N GLU A 143 -13.63 2.78 8.97
CA GLU A 143 -14.83 2.07 8.46
C GLU A 143 -14.58 0.58 8.18
N GLU A 144 -13.38 0.25 7.74
CA GLU A 144 -12.98 -1.13 7.42
C GLU A 144 -12.45 -1.91 8.63
N GLU A 145 -12.24 -1.27 9.78
CA GLU A 145 -11.64 -1.87 10.97
C GLU A 145 -10.32 -2.62 10.67
N GLY A 146 -9.61 -2.19 9.62
CA GLY A 146 -8.39 -2.84 9.14
C GLY A 146 -8.60 -4.12 8.32
N ASN A 147 -9.83 -4.50 7.97
CA ASN A 147 -10.14 -5.72 7.23
C ASN A 147 -9.60 -5.73 5.79
N ARG A 148 -9.61 -4.57 5.11
CA ARG A 148 -9.07 -4.44 3.75
C ARG A 148 -7.84 -3.54 3.72
N PRO A 149 -6.70 -3.99 3.14
CA PRO A 149 -5.54 -3.13 2.94
C PRO A 149 -5.88 -1.95 2.01
N ILE A 150 -5.26 -0.80 2.24
CA ILE A 150 -5.39 0.37 1.38
C ILE A 150 -4.10 0.55 0.58
N VAL A 151 -4.24 0.80 -0.72
CA VAL A 151 -3.14 1.11 -1.64
C VAL A 151 -3.37 2.48 -2.24
N LEU A 152 -2.46 3.41 -1.97
CA LEU A 152 -2.43 4.73 -2.61
C LEU A 152 -1.59 4.65 -3.90
N CYS A 153 -2.20 4.97 -5.03
CA CYS A 153 -1.53 5.11 -6.32
C CYS A 153 -1.60 6.56 -6.78
N THR A 154 -0.46 7.17 -7.07
CA THR A 154 -0.41 8.60 -7.42
C THR A 154 0.59 8.90 -8.53
N ARG A 155 0.32 9.96 -9.29
CA ARG A 155 1.24 10.59 -10.25
C ARG A 155 2.13 11.65 -9.60
N SER A 156 1.76 12.13 -8.42
CA SER A 156 2.48 13.18 -7.71
C SER A 156 3.87 12.72 -7.25
N ASP A 157 4.82 13.65 -7.26
CA ASP A 157 6.19 13.39 -6.79
C ASP A 157 6.28 13.50 -5.27
N ILE A 158 5.72 12.51 -4.61
CA ILE A 158 5.72 12.37 -3.15
C ILE A 158 6.30 11.02 -2.74
N GLU A 159 6.72 10.92 -1.51
CA GLU A 159 7.01 9.66 -0.82
C GLU A 159 5.73 9.12 -0.19
N ASN A 160 5.74 7.83 0.20
CA ASN A 160 4.62 7.24 0.92
C ASN A 160 4.29 8.08 2.17
N PRO A 161 3.10 8.69 2.26
CA PRO A 161 2.75 9.56 3.38
C PRO A 161 2.47 8.80 4.69
N LEU A 162 2.24 7.48 4.62
CA LEU A 162 1.95 6.60 5.76
C LEU A 162 2.74 5.28 5.63
N PRO A 163 4.09 5.31 5.81
CA PRO A 163 4.93 4.15 5.63
C PRO A 163 4.60 3.05 6.64
N GLY A 164 4.39 1.83 6.14
CA GLY A 164 4.02 0.68 6.97
C GLY A 164 2.53 0.53 7.25
N GLU A 165 1.71 1.56 7.00
CA GLU A 165 0.25 1.49 7.19
C GLU A 165 -0.49 1.21 5.88
N ILE A 166 0.00 1.76 4.75
CA ILE A 166 -0.62 1.61 3.44
C ILE A 166 0.38 1.13 2.40
N GLY A 167 -0.13 0.45 1.37
CA GLY A 167 0.60 0.23 0.13
C GLY A 167 0.77 1.54 -0.64
N PHE A 168 1.89 1.70 -1.35
CA PHE A 168 2.15 2.93 -2.11
C PHE A 168 2.73 2.60 -3.48
N VAL A 169 2.13 3.17 -4.52
CA VAL A 169 2.58 3.03 -5.92
C VAL A 169 2.63 4.40 -6.58
N LYS A 170 3.76 4.70 -7.21
CA LYS A 170 3.93 5.90 -8.02
C LYS A 170 3.92 5.52 -9.49
N VAL A 171 3.12 6.23 -10.28
CA VAL A 171 2.98 6.02 -11.72
C VAL A 171 3.14 7.35 -12.47
N GLY A 172 3.53 7.30 -13.73
CA GLY A 172 3.55 8.46 -14.61
C GLY A 172 2.16 8.73 -15.21
N SER A 173 1.38 7.65 -15.43
CA SER A 173 0.01 7.74 -15.96
C SER A 173 -0.86 6.63 -15.37
N TYR A 174 -2.11 6.95 -15.04
CA TYR A 174 -3.11 5.96 -14.61
C TYR A 174 -3.63 5.06 -15.73
N THR A 175 -3.20 5.31 -16.96
CA THR A 175 -3.52 4.49 -18.14
C THR A 175 -2.33 3.69 -18.65
N ASP A 176 -1.15 3.80 -18.03
CA ASP A 176 0.01 2.99 -18.38
C ASP A 176 -0.13 1.58 -17.81
N ALA A 177 -0.28 0.59 -18.71
CA ALA A 177 -0.53 -0.79 -18.33
C ALA A 177 0.64 -1.43 -17.54
N GLN A 178 1.89 -1.01 -17.77
CA GLN A 178 3.04 -1.59 -17.08
C GLN A 178 3.17 -1.05 -15.65
N GLU A 179 3.02 0.26 -15.49
CA GLU A 179 3.10 0.92 -14.19
C GLU A 179 1.91 0.54 -13.30
N MET A 180 0.71 0.51 -13.86
CA MET A 180 -0.53 0.18 -13.15
C MET A 180 -0.63 -1.29 -12.71
N LYS A 181 0.15 -2.20 -13.31
CA LYS A 181 0.32 -3.58 -12.78
C LYS A 181 0.89 -3.60 -11.37
N ASN A 182 1.67 -2.57 -10.99
CA ASN A 182 2.22 -2.46 -9.64
C ASN A 182 1.15 -2.19 -8.59
N ALA A 183 0.05 -1.53 -8.97
CA ALA A 183 -1.09 -1.24 -8.10
C ALA A 183 -2.10 -2.40 -7.99
N ARG A 184 -1.93 -3.48 -8.79
CA ARG A 184 -2.78 -4.67 -8.79
C ARG A 184 -4.28 -4.36 -8.90
N ILE A 185 -4.64 -3.58 -9.91
CA ILE A 185 -6.04 -3.24 -10.20
C ILE A 185 -6.90 -4.50 -10.35
N ASP A 186 -6.34 -5.55 -10.98
CA ASP A 186 -6.97 -6.82 -11.32
C ASP A 186 -7.59 -7.55 -10.12
N VAL A 187 -7.10 -7.31 -8.92
CA VAL A 187 -7.53 -7.96 -7.67
C VAL A 187 -8.00 -6.98 -6.59
N ALA A 188 -8.13 -5.72 -6.93
CA ALA A 188 -8.74 -4.72 -6.04
C ALA A 188 -10.25 -5.01 -5.90
N SER A 189 -10.79 -4.90 -4.69
CA SER A 189 -12.23 -5.02 -4.42
C SER A 189 -12.97 -3.71 -4.57
N CYS A 190 -12.29 -2.61 -4.30
CA CYS A 190 -12.81 -1.26 -4.45
C CYS A 190 -11.74 -0.36 -5.06
N ILE A 191 -12.16 0.51 -5.97
CA ILE A 191 -11.28 1.49 -6.63
C ILE A 191 -11.90 2.87 -6.43
N VAL A 192 -11.18 3.75 -5.75
CA VAL A 192 -11.60 5.14 -5.52
C VAL A 192 -10.72 6.06 -6.36
N VAL A 193 -11.34 6.87 -7.22
CA VAL A 193 -10.65 7.81 -8.10
C VAL A 193 -10.98 9.23 -7.67
N ASP A 194 -9.99 9.92 -7.08
CA ASP A 194 -10.12 11.28 -6.56
C ASP A 194 -8.89 12.12 -6.97
N ASN A 195 -8.94 12.72 -8.16
CA ASN A 195 -7.87 13.59 -8.65
C ASN A 195 -8.31 15.07 -8.63
N LEU A 196 -7.31 15.96 -8.71
CA LEU A 196 -7.56 17.41 -8.83
C LEU A 196 -8.22 17.80 -10.15
N GLU A 197 -8.00 17.02 -11.20
CA GLU A 197 -8.42 17.27 -12.57
C GLU A 197 -9.43 16.18 -12.99
N ASP A 198 -10.62 16.58 -13.40
CA ASP A 198 -11.72 15.68 -13.66
C ASP A 198 -11.52 14.84 -14.94
N ASP A 199 -10.79 15.35 -15.94
CA ASP A 199 -10.39 14.60 -17.14
C ASP A 199 -9.45 13.44 -16.79
N ILE A 200 -8.56 13.63 -15.83
CA ILE A 200 -7.68 12.56 -15.29
C ILE A 200 -8.53 11.55 -14.52
N THR A 201 -9.48 12.02 -13.71
CA THR A 201 -10.43 11.16 -12.99
C THR A 201 -11.21 10.29 -13.98
N LEU A 202 -11.75 10.89 -15.03
CA LEU A 202 -12.52 10.18 -16.06
C LEU A 202 -11.67 9.11 -16.77
N SER A 203 -10.47 9.48 -17.23
CA SER A 203 -9.59 8.56 -17.94
C SER A 203 -9.12 7.41 -17.06
N ALA A 204 -8.79 7.68 -15.80
CA ALA A 204 -8.41 6.66 -14.81
C ALA A 204 -9.55 5.71 -14.48
N ALA A 205 -10.76 6.25 -14.26
CA ALA A 205 -11.95 5.47 -13.95
C ALA A 205 -12.35 4.53 -15.11
N LEU A 206 -12.36 5.04 -16.34
CA LEU A 206 -12.61 4.23 -17.55
C LEU A 206 -11.58 3.12 -17.72
N TYR A 207 -10.30 3.43 -17.51
CA TYR A 207 -9.23 2.44 -17.58
C TYR A 207 -9.40 1.34 -16.52
N CYS A 208 -9.65 1.72 -15.27
CA CYS A 208 -9.83 0.77 -14.17
C CYS A 208 -11.07 -0.11 -14.35
N SER A 209 -12.19 0.47 -14.80
CA SER A 209 -13.42 -0.28 -15.10
C SER A 209 -13.21 -1.33 -16.20
N ASN A 210 -12.38 -1.01 -17.20
CA ASN A 210 -12.06 -1.96 -18.26
C ASN A 210 -11.16 -3.12 -17.78
N ILE A 211 -10.21 -2.85 -16.86
CA ILE A 211 -9.29 -3.87 -16.33
C ILE A 211 -9.97 -4.74 -15.27
N ASN A 212 -10.76 -4.14 -14.39
CA ASN A 212 -11.46 -4.85 -13.32
C ASN A 212 -12.93 -4.41 -13.21
N PRO A 213 -13.79 -4.92 -14.09
CA PRO A 213 -15.23 -4.57 -14.11
C PRO A 213 -16.01 -5.08 -12.89
N LYS A 214 -15.39 -5.93 -12.04
CA LYS A 214 -16.01 -6.48 -10.83
C LYS A 214 -15.76 -5.62 -9.59
N ALA A 215 -14.74 -4.77 -9.62
CA ALA A 215 -14.45 -3.88 -8.50
C ALA A 215 -15.55 -2.84 -8.34
N HIS A 216 -15.89 -2.51 -7.09
CA HIS A 216 -16.72 -1.35 -6.81
C HIS A 216 -15.92 -0.08 -7.16
N LEU A 217 -16.34 0.62 -8.20
CA LEU A 217 -15.68 1.83 -8.70
C LEU A 217 -16.38 3.06 -8.18
N VAL A 218 -15.65 3.91 -7.45
CA VAL A 218 -16.12 5.20 -6.93
C VAL A 218 -15.29 6.31 -7.56
N ALA A 219 -15.90 7.33 -8.12
CA ALA A 219 -15.20 8.44 -8.76
C ALA A 219 -15.79 9.80 -8.31
N TYR A 220 -14.92 10.70 -7.86
CA TYR A 220 -15.32 12.04 -7.46
C TYR A 220 -15.09 13.05 -8.59
N PHE A 221 -16.13 13.83 -8.91
CA PHE A 221 -16.08 14.87 -9.93
C PHE A 221 -16.54 16.22 -9.39
N LYS A 222 -15.91 17.28 -9.88
CA LYS A 222 -16.36 18.66 -9.70
C LYS A 222 -17.32 19.07 -10.80
N ASP A 223 -17.14 18.50 -12.00
CA ASP A 223 -17.95 18.76 -13.20
C ASP A 223 -18.99 17.65 -13.36
N GLU A 224 -20.27 18.04 -13.29
CA GLU A 224 -21.39 17.13 -13.44
C GLU A 224 -21.48 16.50 -14.84
N ALA A 225 -21.02 17.21 -15.89
CA ALA A 225 -21.05 16.67 -17.25
C ALA A 225 -20.08 15.48 -17.40
N LEU A 226 -18.89 15.54 -16.78
CA LEU A 226 -17.94 14.44 -16.79
C LEU A 226 -18.40 13.27 -15.89
N SER A 227 -19.06 13.59 -14.77
CA SER A 227 -19.73 12.60 -13.92
C SER A 227 -20.81 11.82 -14.70
N ALA A 228 -21.69 12.53 -15.40
CA ALA A 228 -22.74 11.94 -16.24
C ALA A 228 -22.15 11.09 -17.38
N LEU A 229 -21.05 11.55 -17.98
CA LEU A 229 -20.35 10.81 -19.03
C LEU A 229 -19.80 9.48 -18.51
N LEU A 230 -19.18 9.47 -17.32
CA LEU A 230 -18.71 8.21 -16.73
C LEU A 230 -19.86 7.27 -16.42
N SER A 231 -20.93 7.75 -15.80
CA SER A 231 -22.12 6.95 -15.46
C SER A 231 -22.77 6.31 -16.70
N GLN A 232 -22.75 7.01 -17.83
CA GLN A 232 -23.26 6.47 -19.11
C GLN A 232 -22.41 5.31 -19.64
N HIS A 233 -21.07 5.36 -19.46
CA HIS A 233 -20.16 4.34 -19.98
C HIS A 233 -19.87 3.22 -18.98
N CYS A 234 -19.99 3.51 -17.70
CA CYS A 234 -19.76 2.60 -16.58
C CYS A 234 -20.94 2.63 -15.62
N PRO A 235 -22.08 1.97 -15.92
CA PRO A 235 -23.30 2.04 -15.10
C PRO A 235 -23.11 1.55 -13.66
N ASN A 236 -22.09 0.72 -13.41
CA ASN A 236 -21.75 0.21 -12.07
C ASN A 236 -20.81 1.15 -11.29
N ALA A 237 -20.37 2.27 -11.89
CA ALA A 237 -19.54 3.23 -11.19
C ALA A 237 -20.39 4.18 -10.35
N GLU A 238 -20.03 4.33 -9.08
CA GLU A 238 -20.63 5.32 -8.19
C GLU A 238 -19.93 6.66 -8.40
N CYS A 239 -20.62 7.60 -9.03
CA CYS A 239 -20.11 8.93 -9.30
C CYS A 239 -20.54 9.88 -8.18
N ILE A 240 -19.59 10.46 -7.46
CA ILE A 240 -19.85 11.41 -6.38
C ILE A 240 -19.64 12.82 -6.93
N PRO A 241 -20.70 13.64 -7.01
CA PRO A 241 -20.58 15.05 -7.43
C PRO A 241 -20.07 15.92 -6.28
N ALA A 242 -19.58 17.11 -6.61
CA ALA A 242 -19.23 18.13 -5.62
C ALA A 242 -20.51 18.78 -5.10
N VAL A 243 -20.93 18.42 -3.90
CA VAL A 243 -22.16 18.92 -3.24
C VAL A 243 -21.93 20.19 -2.40
N GLY A 244 -20.82 20.88 -2.60
CA GLY A 244 -20.47 22.04 -1.76
C GLY A 244 -21.40 23.25 -1.95
N ALA A 245 -21.87 23.51 -3.17
CA ALA A 245 -22.76 24.62 -3.47
C ALA A 245 -24.15 24.38 -2.87
N GLU A 246 -24.67 23.17 -2.97
CA GLU A 246 -25.96 22.75 -2.41
C GLU A 246 -25.93 22.83 -0.87
N MET A 247 -24.83 22.38 -0.25
CA MET A 247 -24.65 22.50 1.19
C MET A 247 -24.60 23.96 1.65
N ILE A 248 -23.92 24.84 0.92
CA ILE A 248 -23.86 26.27 1.24
C ILE A 248 -25.26 26.90 1.09
N ALA A 249 -25.95 26.61 -0.02
CA ALA A 249 -27.29 27.13 -0.25
C ALA A 249 -28.27 26.67 0.84
N LYS A 250 -28.23 25.39 1.22
CA LYS A 250 -29.07 24.83 2.26
C LYS A 250 -28.76 25.48 3.63
N ALA A 251 -27.48 25.62 3.97
CA ALA A 251 -27.06 26.23 5.23
C ALA A 251 -27.39 27.73 5.32
N ALA A 252 -27.42 28.43 4.19
CA ALA A 252 -27.80 29.84 4.13
C ALA A 252 -29.29 30.06 4.42
N VAL A 253 -30.14 29.13 4.01
CA VAL A 253 -31.61 29.22 4.23
C VAL A 253 -32.01 28.57 5.57
N ASP A 254 -31.33 27.49 5.97
CA ASP A 254 -31.64 26.67 7.12
C ASP A 254 -30.43 26.54 8.02
N PRO A 255 -30.24 27.49 8.98
CA PRO A 255 -29.08 27.50 9.85
C PRO A 255 -28.98 26.23 10.70
N GLY A 256 -27.80 25.58 10.70
CA GLY A 256 -27.53 24.34 11.39
C GLY A 256 -27.61 23.09 10.50
N SER A 257 -28.13 23.18 9.29
CA SER A 257 -28.21 22.05 8.34
C SER A 257 -26.84 21.46 8.00
N SER A 258 -25.79 22.29 7.93
CA SER A 258 -24.42 21.82 7.70
C SER A 258 -23.88 20.94 8.82
N ALA A 259 -24.22 21.25 10.08
CA ALA A 259 -23.84 20.43 11.23
C ALA A 259 -24.55 19.07 11.20
N LEU A 260 -25.84 19.06 10.84
CA LEU A 260 -26.59 17.80 10.67
C LEU A 260 -25.95 16.91 9.59
N HIS A 261 -25.60 17.47 8.42
CA HIS A 261 -24.94 16.70 7.36
C HIS A 261 -23.57 16.16 7.80
N GLN A 262 -22.79 16.96 8.55
CA GLN A 262 -21.52 16.51 9.10
C GLN A 262 -21.68 15.33 10.06
N GLU A 263 -22.68 15.36 10.97
CA GLU A 263 -22.98 14.23 11.85
C GLU A 263 -23.43 12.98 11.10
N LEU A 264 -24.27 13.11 10.08
CA LEU A 264 -24.71 11.97 9.26
C LEU A 264 -23.59 11.32 8.45
N LEU A 265 -22.52 12.06 8.13
CA LEU A 265 -21.34 11.58 7.41
C LEU A 265 -20.17 11.21 8.34
N ALA A 266 -20.28 11.47 9.65
CA ALA A 266 -19.21 11.17 10.60
C ALA A 266 -19.18 9.66 10.88
N SER A 267 -18.09 9.00 10.51
CA SER A 267 -17.88 7.57 10.79
C SER A 267 -17.27 7.28 12.15
N THR A 268 -16.83 8.32 12.87
CA THR A 268 -16.05 8.15 14.11
C THR A 268 -16.83 8.47 15.38
N ARG A 269 -18.05 9.01 15.27
CA ARG A 269 -18.88 9.42 16.42
C ARG A 269 -20.32 9.66 15.98
N GLY A 270 -21.24 9.42 16.92
CA GLY A 270 -22.67 9.72 16.76
C GLY A 270 -23.40 8.80 15.80
N MET A 271 -24.66 9.14 15.56
CA MET A 271 -25.50 8.40 14.63
C MET A 271 -25.10 8.72 13.18
N THR A 272 -24.74 7.70 12.41
CA THR A 272 -24.42 7.84 10.98
C THR A 272 -25.30 6.95 10.11
N GLN A 273 -25.20 7.12 8.80
CA GLN A 273 -26.01 6.37 7.84
C GLN A 273 -25.35 5.07 7.42
N TYR A 274 -26.14 4.01 7.37
CA TYR A 274 -25.75 2.69 6.88
C TYR A 274 -26.75 2.15 5.89
N SER A 275 -26.39 1.07 5.21
CA SER A 275 -27.31 0.33 4.35
C SER A 275 -27.26 -1.16 4.62
N THR A 276 -28.37 -1.84 4.35
CA THR A 276 -28.50 -3.29 4.39
C THR A 276 -29.45 -3.75 3.29
N TYR A 277 -29.47 -5.03 2.99
CA TYR A 277 -30.41 -5.60 2.03
C TYR A 277 -31.52 -6.35 2.76
N TYR A 278 -32.76 -6.19 2.30
CA TYR A 278 -33.84 -7.03 2.73
C TYR A 278 -33.65 -8.45 2.17
N PRO A 279 -33.77 -9.53 2.97
CA PRO A 279 -33.42 -10.87 2.52
C PRO A 279 -34.27 -11.36 1.34
N GLN A 280 -33.63 -12.05 0.39
CA GLN A 280 -34.25 -12.54 -0.82
C GLN A 280 -35.30 -13.63 -0.57
N GLU A 281 -35.15 -14.40 0.52
CA GLU A 281 -36.01 -15.54 0.85
C GLU A 281 -37.29 -15.12 1.56
N ARG A 282 -37.50 -13.84 1.82
CA ARG A 282 -38.67 -13.33 2.53
C ARG A 282 -39.72 -12.77 1.58
N GLN A 283 -40.96 -12.73 2.09
CA GLN A 283 -42.06 -12.05 1.39
C GLN A 283 -41.97 -10.53 1.55
N ALA A 284 -42.62 -9.82 0.66
CA ALA A 284 -42.73 -8.37 0.76
C ALA A 284 -43.36 -7.96 2.10
N ILE A 285 -42.88 -6.84 2.66
CA ILE A 285 -43.30 -6.34 3.97
C ILE A 285 -43.47 -4.83 3.90
N SER A 286 -44.34 -4.26 4.75
CA SER A 286 -44.54 -2.82 4.79
C SER A 286 -43.35 -2.09 5.42
N VAL A 287 -43.08 -0.87 4.95
CA VAL A 287 -42.11 0.07 5.55
C VAL A 287 -42.39 0.25 7.03
N GLU A 288 -43.68 0.35 7.44
CA GLU A 288 -44.05 0.49 8.84
C GLU A 288 -43.48 -0.64 9.72
N SER A 289 -43.64 -1.89 9.30
CA SER A 289 -43.17 -3.04 10.04
C SER A 289 -41.65 -3.02 10.22
N VAL A 290 -40.90 -2.71 9.17
CA VAL A 290 -39.43 -2.63 9.20
C VAL A 290 -38.96 -1.41 10.02
N PHE A 291 -39.59 -0.25 9.84
CA PHE A 291 -39.31 0.96 10.61
C PHE A 291 -39.47 0.71 12.11
N LEU A 292 -40.62 0.16 12.51
CA LEU A 292 -40.89 -0.13 13.93
C LEU A 292 -39.95 -1.17 14.49
N PHE A 293 -39.64 -2.20 13.73
CA PHE A 293 -38.66 -3.22 14.10
C PHE A 293 -37.29 -2.63 14.34
N MET A 294 -36.75 -1.90 13.37
CA MET A 294 -35.43 -1.25 13.48
C MET A 294 -35.37 -0.30 14.69
N LYS A 295 -36.43 0.51 14.90
CA LYS A 295 -36.49 1.47 15.99
C LYS A 295 -36.54 0.80 17.37
N LYS A 296 -37.35 -0.25 17.52
CA LYS A 296 -37.54 -0.93 18.79
C LYS A 296 -36.38 -1.83 19.21
N HIS A 297 -35.79 -2.53 18.26
CA HIS A 297 -34.83 -3.58 18.54
C HIS A 297 -33.36 -3.15 18.34
N HIS A 298 -33.12 -2.14 17.49
CA HIS A 298 -31.77 -1.72 17.13
C HIS A 298 -31.51 -0.22 17.38
N GLN A 299 -32.51 0.53 17.86
CA GLN A 299 -32.43 1.99 17.99
C GLN A 299 -32.09 2.69 16.66
N ALA A 300 -32.28 1.99 15.55
CA ALA A 300 -32.03 2.48 14.20
C ALA A 300 -33.29 3.12 13.60
N THR A 301 -33.11 4.03 12.67
CA THR A 301 -34.20 4.71 11.97
C THR A 301 -34.08 4.48 10.48
N LEU A 302 -35.03 3.76 9.88
CA LEU A 302 -35.11 3.64 8.41
C LEU A 302 -35.39 5.02 7.81
N ILE A 303 -34.58 5.43 6.83
CA ILE A 303 -34.68 6.76 6.19
C ILE A 303 -35.01 6.70 4.71
N ALA A 304 -34.64 5.60 4.05
CA ALA A 304 -34.88 5.43 2.62
C ALA A 304 -34.89 3.95 2.22
N ILE A 305 -35.48 3.69 1.07
CA ILE A 305 -35.44 2.41 0.36
C ILE A 305 -34.99 2.61 -1.08
N GLU A 306 -34.36 1.62 -1.69
CA GLU A 306 -34.00 1.65 -3.10
C GLU A 306 -35.06 0.91 -3.91
N GLY A 307 -35.87 1.67 -4.65
CA GLY A 307 -36.91 1.15 -5.54
C GLY A 307 -36.45 1.11 -7.02
N GLU A 308 -37.34 0.72 -7.89
CA GLU A 308 -37.10 0.64 -9.36
C GLU A 308 -36.73 2.01 -10.00
N GLN A 309 -37.17 3.11 -9.40
CA GLN A 309 -36.94 4.48 -9.88
C GLN A 309 -35.78 5.19 -9.17
N GLY A 310 -35.04 4.47 -8.33
CA GLY A 310 -33.93 4.99 -7.52
C GLY A 310 -34.24 5.04 -6.01
N ILE A 311 -33.54 5.92 -5.28
CA ILE A 311 -33.68 6.02 -3.83
C ILE A 311 -34.90 6.86 -3.49
N GLU A 312 -35.83 6.27 -2.75
CA GLU A 312 -37.01 6.92 -2.17
C GLU A 312 -36.71 7.30 -0.71
N LEU A 313 -36.60 8.62 -0.48
CA LEU A 313 -36.40 9.16 0.88
C LEU A 313 -37.75 9.30 1.59
N ASN A 314 -37.75 8.93 2.89
CA ASN A 314 -38.94 9.01 3.73
C ASN A 314 -40.17 8.32 3.09
N PRO A 315 -40.06 7.02 2.72
CA PRO A 315 -41.13 6.29 2.05
C PRO A 315 -42.39 6.25 2.91
N GLU A 316 -43.55 6.18 2.25
CA GLU A 316 -44.83 6.01 2.97
C GLU A 316 -44.85 4.70 3.76
N LEU A 317 -45.55 4.69 4.90
CA LEU A 317 -45.53 3.53 5.82
C LEU A 317 -46.15 2.26 5.20
N ASP A 318 -47.07 2.40 4.27
CA ASP A 318 -47.75 1.33 3.53
C ASP A 318 -46.94 0.84 2.30
N THR A 319 -45.89 1.57 1.89
CA THR A 319 -45.00 1.14 0.82
C THR A 319 -44.46 -0.25 1.10
N LEU A 320 -44.40 -1.13 0.09
CA LEU A 320 -43.91 -2.48 0.22
C LEU A 320 -42.41 -2.56 -0.09
N ILE A 321 -41.65 -3.11 0.86
CA ILE A 321 -40.26 -3.48 0.69
C ILE A 321 -40.23 -4.88 0.08
N MET A 322 -39.71 -4.98 -1.13
CA MET A 322 -39.58 -6.24 -1.87
C MET A 322 -38.29 -6.96 -1.51
N PRO A 323 -38.20 -8.30 -1.71
CA PRO A 323 -36.97 -9.07 -1.56
C PRO A 323 -35.79 -8.44 -2.31
N SER A 324 -34.62 -8.44 -1.70
CA SER A 324 -33.37 -7.87 -2.22
C SER A 324 -33.31 -6.34 -2.35
N MET A 325 -34.35 -5.60 -1.95
CA MET A 325 -34.29 -4.15 -1.89
C MET A 325 -33.25 -3.70 -0.87
N LYS A 326 -32.52 -2.63 -1.23
CA LYS A 326 -31.57 -1.98 -0.34
C LYS A 326 -32.29 -0.99 0.56
N LEU A 327 -31.98 -1.04 1.84
CA LEU A 327 -32.58 -0.20 2.88
C LEU A 327 -31.48 0.69 3.45
N PHE A 328 -31.80 1.97 3.67
CA PHE A 328 -30.89 2.94 4.28
C PHE A 328 -31.43 3.33 5.65
N TYR A 329 -30.55 3.32 6.66
CA TYR A 329 -30.92 3.60 8.03
C TYR A 329 -29.86 4.42 8.77
N ILE A 330 -30.25 5.10 9.82
CA ILE A 330 -29.37 5.79 10.75
C ILE A 330 -29.26 4.95 12.01
N ALA A 331 -28.02 4.71 12.48
CA ALA A 331 -27.73 4.02 13.74
C ALA A 331 -26.38 4.49 14.32
N ASP A 332 -26.13 4.19 15.57
CA ASP A 332 -24.86 4.47 16.25
C ASP A 332 -23.72 3.58 15.70
N GLU A 333 -24.03 2.32 15.44
CA GLU A 333 -23.09 1.34 14.85
C GLU A 333 -23.75 0.60 13.69
N ARG A 334 -22.92 0.04 12.79
CA ARG A 334 -23.41 -0.83 11.72
C ARG A 334 -24.03 -2.08 12.30
N ILE A 335 -25.25 -2.37 11.92
CA ILE A 335 -25.95 -3.60 12.33
C ILE A 335 -25.51 -4.72 11.40
N GLU A 336 -24.63 -5.60 11.87
CA GLU A 336 -24.08 -6.70 11.07
C GLU A 336 -25.16 -7.75 10.72
N GLN A 337 -26.08 -8.03 11.63
CA GLN A 337 -27.15 -9.02 11.44
C GLN A 337 -28.47 -8.51 11.99
N PHE A 338 -29.45 -8.40 11.11
CA PHE A 338 -30.83 -8.16 11.48
C PHE A 338 -31.54 -9.50 11.73
N ASP A 339 -32.13 -9.66 12.92
CA ASP A 339 -33.01 -10.79 13.17
C ASP A 339 -34.39 -10.55 12.54
N TRP A 340 -34.43 -10.67 11.21
CA TRP A 340 -35.64 -10.48 10.42
C TRP A 340 -36.81 -11.40 10.86
N GLY A 341 -36.54 -12.46 11.64
CA GLY A 341 -37.57 -13.35 12.22
C GLY A 341 -38.50 -12.64 13.19
N LYS A 342 -38.03 -11.55 13.79
CA LYS A 342 -38.79 -10.75 14.76
C LYS A 342 -39.61 -9.62 14.16
N VAL A 343 -39.49 -9.39 12.86
CA VAL A 343 -40.33 -8.39 12.17
C VAL A 343 -41.75 -8.93 12.08
N ALA A 344 -42.67 -8.27 12.79
CA ALA A 344 -44.08 -8.63 12.70
C ALA A 344 -44.61 -8.35 11.29
N SER A 345 -45.22 -9.36 10.69
CA SER A 345 -45.90 -9.27 9.40
C SER A 345 -47.16 -8.43 9.51
#